data_c76f750259ba1ad4d35c2253f4a51190
#
_entry.id   c76f750259ba1ad4d35c2253f4a51190
#
_cell.length_a   1.000
_cell.length_b   1.000
_cell.length_c   1.000
_cell.angle_alpha   90.00
_cell.angle_beta   90.00
_cell.angle_gamma   90.00
#
_symmetry.space_group_name_H-M   'P 1'
#
loop_
_entity.id
_entity.type
_entity.pdbx_description
1 polymer ?
#
loop_
_entity_poly.entity_id
_entity_poly.type
_entity_poly.pdbx_seq_one_letter_code
_entity_poly.pdbx_strand_id
1 'polypeptide(L)'
;MAKNKIKFETFLDGLCSVWRLDDKQRPVPVIKNMRFQDRIIGTRRNYEAEQAGHKVERLIRIPRADQVERGAFVVISGKQYGIAQTQIIKDTLPECTDLTLEQPELLLDFDDMEVGGGGRF
;
A
#
# COMPACT_ATOMS: atom_id res chain seq x y z
N MET A 1 8.92 -27.95 18.21
CA MET A 1 9.20 -27.35 17.83
C MET A 1 8.54 -26.26 17.72
N ALA A 2 8.65 -25.57 18.10
CA ALA A 2 7.98 -24.60 18.16
C ALA A 2 7.94 -23.87 17.17
N LYS A 3 7.62 -23.86 16.65
CA LYS A 3 7.57 -23.46 15.75
C LYS A 3 6.75 -22.43 15.50
N ASN A 4 5.94 -22.17 15.61
CA ASN A 4 4.97 -21.18 15.36
C ASN A 4 5.17 -19.96 16.13
N LYS A 5 6.31 -19.37 16.01
CA LYS A 5 6.54 -18.13 16.66
C LYS A 5 5.82 -17.05 15.93
N ILE A 6 4.91 -16.39 16.59
CA ILE A 6 4.21 -15.25 16.04
C ILE A 6 5.10 -14.03 16.19
N LYS A 7 5.26 -13.28 15.10
CA LYS A 7 6.05 -12.07 15.10
C LYS A 7 5.17 -10.89 15.42
N PHE A 8 5.60 -10.05 16.34
CA PHE A 8 4.88 -8.82 16.65
C PHE A 8 5.37 -7.73 15.71
N GLU A 9 4.44 -7.02 15.11
CA GLU A 9 4.77 -5.99 14.15
C GLU A 9 4.34 -4.63 14.64
N THR A 10 5.15 -3.62 14.33
CA THR A 10 4.82 -2.25 14.66
C THR A 10 4.88 -1.43 13.38
N PHE A 11 4.14 -0.33 13.35
CA PHE A 11 4.00 0.45 12.14
C PHE A 11 4.39 1.89 12.46
N LEU A 12 5.68 2.16 12.43
CA LEU A 12 6.21 3.42 12.91
C LEU A 12 6.91 4.26 11.85
N ASP A 13 6.77 3.88 10.58
CA ASP A 13 7.54 4.56 9.54
C ASP A 13 6.76 5.65 8.81
N GLY A 14 5.52 5.87 9.20
CA GLY A 14 4.76 6.98 8.63
C GLY A 14 3.30 6.62 8.44
N LEU A 15 2.61 7.50 7.71
CA LEU A 15 1.20 7.33 7.41
C LEU A 15 1.02 7.24 5.91
N CYS A 16 0.11 6.37 5.50
CA CYS A 16 -0.26 6.25 4.10
C CYS A 16 -1.77 6.30 3.99
N SER A 17 -2.25 6.68 2.81
CA SER A 17 -3.66 6.65 2.50
C SER A 17 -3.84 5.86 1.22
N VAL A 18 -4.91 5.10 1.14
CA VAL A 18 -5.19 4.26 -0.02
C VAL A 18 -6.43 4.81 -0.71
N TRP A 19 -6.34 4.96 -2.02
CA TRP A 19 -7.41 5.49 -2.84
C TRP A 19 -7.68 4.55 -3.99
N ARG A 20 -8.91 4.53 -4.48
CA ARG A 20 -9.26 3.81 -5.70
C ARG A 20 -10.06 4.73 -6.59
N LEU A 21 -10.22 4.34 -7.83
CA LEU A 21 -11.06 5.10 -8.75
C LEU A 21 -12.45 4.48 -8.79
N ASP A 22 -13.46 5.33 -8.78
CA ASP A 22 -14.84 4.86 -8.92
C ASP A 22 -15.18 4.64 -10.39
N ASP A 23 -16.44 4.33 -10.66
CA ASP A 23 -16.88 4.06 -12.03
C ASP A 23 -16.69 5.23 -12.95
N LYS A 24 -16.64 6.45 -12.40
CA LYS A 24 -16.44 7.66 -13.18
C LYS A 24 -14.99 8.12 -13.14
N GLN A 25 -14.08 7.24 -12.71
CA GLN A 25 -12.66 7.52 -12.66
C GLN A 25 -12.30 8.64 -11.68
N ARG A 26 -13.07 8.79 -10.62
CA ARG A 26 -12.79 9.80 -9.60
C ARG A 26 -12.17 9.12 -8.39
N PRO A 27 -11.22 9.77 -7.72
CA PRO A 27 -10.58 9.18 -6.54
C PRO A 27 -11.56 9.03 -5.38
N VAL A 28 -11.58 7.86 -4.78
CA VAL A 28 -12.41 7.56 -3.64
C VAL A 28 -11.51 6.99 -2.55
N PRO A 29 -11.58 7.51 -1.32
CA PRO A 29 -10.71 6.98 -0.27
C PRO A 29 -11.13 5.60 0.17
N VAL A 30 -10.16 4.73 0.35
CA VAL A 30 -10.38 3.39 0.89
C VAL A 30 -9.95 3.38 2.34
N ILE A 31 -8.75 3.90 2.62
CA ILE A 31 -8.21 4.03 3.97
C ILE A 31 -7.46 5.35 4.03
N LYS A 32 -7.67 6.10 5.11
CA LYS A 32 -6.93 7.34 5.31
C LYS A 32 -6.04 7.23 6.53
N ASN A 33 -4.81 7.73 6.38
CA ASN A 33 -3.87 7.88 7.50
C ASN A 33 -3.60 6.57 8.23
N MET A 34 -3.35 5.53 7.46
CA MET A 34 -2.97 4.23 8.01
C MET A 34 -1.48 4.24 8.31
N ARG A 35 -1.09 3.79 9.49
CA ARG A 35 0.31 3.65 9.82
C ARG A 35 0.91 2.49 9.06
N PHE A 36 2.17 2.63 8.70
CA PHE A 36 2.83 1.57 7.93
C PHE A 36 4.25 1.33 8.43
N GLN A 37 4.82 0.23 7.96
CA GLN A 37 6.18 -0.15 8.20
C GLN A 37 6.86 -0.33 6.85
N ASP A 38 8.03 0.28 6.66
CA ASP A 38 8.80 0.05 5.44
C ASP A 38 9.42 -1.34 5.49
N ARG A 39 9.45 -2.00 4.34
CA ARG A 39 10.03 -3.33 4.23
C ARG A 39 11.06 -3.33 3.12
N ILE A 40 11.98 -4.27 3.21
CA ILE A 40 13.00 -4.44 2.18
C ILE A 40 12.43 -5.33 1.09
N ILE A 41 12.57 -4.91 -0.16
CA ILE A 41 12.10 -5.71 -1.28
C ILE A 41 13.07 -6.84 -1.49
N GLY A 42 12.57 -8.08 -1.38
CA GLY A 42 13.40 -9.24 -1.65
C GLY A 42 13.73 -9.35 -3.11
N THR A 43 14.88 -9.95 -3.41
CA THR A 43 15.34 -10.10 -4.79
C THR A 43 14.30 -10.83 -5.63
N ARG A 44 13.72 -11.87 -5.08
CA ARG A 44 12.76 -12.67 -5.83
C ARG A 44 11.51 -11.86 -6.19
N ARG A 45 11.00 -11.10 -5.22
CA ARG A 45 9.82 -10.29 -5.48
C ARG A 45 10.10 -9.23 -6.53
N ASN A 46 11.26 -8.61 -6.46
CA ASN A 46 11.64 -7.59 -7.42
C ASN A 46 11.72 -8.19 -8.82
N TYR A 47 12.32 -9.37 -8.93
CA TYR A 47 12.45 -10.03 -10.21
C TYR A 47 11.08 -10.37 -10.79
N GLU A 48 10.20 -10.91 -9.97
CA GLU A 48 8.86 -11.27 -10.44
C GLU A 48 8.08 -10.06 -10.90
N ALA A 49 8.21 -8.94 -10.18
CA ALA A 49 7.52 -7.72 -10.56
C ALA A 49 8.04 -7.20 -11.90
N GLU A 50 9.34 -7.25 -12.11
CA GLU A 50 9.90 -6.80 -13.38
C GLU A 50 9.46 -7.69 -14.53
N GLN A 51 9.35 -8.99 -14.29
CA GLN A 51 8.87 -9.91 -15.33
C GLN A 51 7.44 -9.56 -15.73
N ALA A 52 6.66 -9.05 -14.80
CA ALA A 52 5.28 -8.67 -15.08
C ALA A 52 5.17 -7.24 -15.61
N GLY A 53 6.30 -6.56 -15.82
CA GLY A 53 6.28 -5.21 -16.38
C GLY A 53 6.12 -4.10 -15.36
N HIS A 54 6.27 -4.42 -14.08
CA HIS A 54 6.13 -3.42 -13.02
C HIS A 54 7.49 -2.94 -12.55
N LYS A 55 7.60 -1.65 -12.29
CA LYS A 55 8.81 -1.11 -11.71
C LYS A 55 8.55 -0.89 -10.23
N VAL A 56 9.07 -1.79 -9.42
CA VAL A 56 8.87 -1.74 -7.97
C VAL A 56 9.70 -0.61 -7.38
N GLU A 57 9.05 0.24 -6.60
CA GLU A 57 9.74 1.34 -5.93
C GLU A 57 9.80 1.15 -4.43
N ARG A 58 8.82 0.47 -3.84
CA ARG A 58 8.73 0.42 -2.40
C ARG A 58 7.89 -0.77 -1.97
N LEU A 59 8.19 -1.31 -0.81
CA LEU A 59 7.37 -2.35 -0.20
C LEU A 59 7.02 -1.87 1.20
N ILE A 60 5.74 -1.81 1.51
CA ILE A 60 5.30 -1.41 2.83
C ILE A 60 4.39 -2.49 3.41
N ARG A 61 4.29 -2.48 4.72
CA ARG A 61 3.42 -3.40 5.46
C ARG A 61 2.45 -2.57 6.29
N ILE A 62 1.17 -2.90 6.23
CA ILE A 62 0.14 -2.24 7.01
C ILE A 62 -0.62 -3.30 7.79
N PRO A 63 -1.38 -2.92 8.83
CA PRO A 63 -2.29 -3.87 9.44
C PRO A 63 -3.24 -4.42 8.39
N ARG A 64 -3.64 -5.67 8.55
CA ARG A 64 -4.41 -6.36 7.53
C ARG A 64 -5.62 -5.54 7.08
N ALA A 65 -5.74 -5.40 5.77
CA ALA A 65 -6.79 -4.59 5.17
C ALA A 65 -7.22 -5.28 3.88
N ASP A 66 -8.24 -6.13 3.98
CA ASP A 66 -8.70 -6.92 2.84
C ASP A 66 -9.33 -6.09 1.75
N GLN A 67 -9.75 -4.85 2.08
CA GLN A 67 -10.37 -3.98 1.09
C GLN A 67 -9.37 -3.32 0.16
N VAL A 68 -8.07 -3.45 0.44
CA VAL A 68 -7.04 -2.88 -0.43
C VAL A 68 -6.72 -3.87 -1.53
N GLU A 69 -6.79 -3.42 -2.77
CA GLU A 69 -6.62 -4.31 -3.92
C GLU A 69 -5.56 -3.80 -4.87
N ARG A 70 -5.03 -4.71 -5.67
CA ARG A 70 -4.11 -4.37 -6.72
C ARG A 70 -4.79 -3.39 -7.67
N GLY A 71 -4.04 -2.43 -8.14
CA GLY A 71 -4.58 -1.40 -9.03
C GLY A 71 -5.04 -0.15 -8.32
N ALA A 72 -5.12 -0.19 -6.99
CA ALA A 72 -5.42 1.01 -6.22
C ALA A 72 -4.17 1.88 -6.09
N PHE A 73 -4.31 3.01 -5.43
CA PHE A 73 -3.24 3.99 -5.29
C PHE A 73 -2.92 4.20 -3.82
N VAL A 74 -1.66 4.46 -3.52
CA VAL A 74 -1.21 4.78 -2.17
C VAL A 74 -0.54 6.14 -2.21
N VAL A 75 -0.85 6.98 -1.23
CA VAL A 75 -0.23 8.29 -1.10
C VAL A 75 0.54 8.31 0.22
N ILE A 76 1.82 8.62 0.14
CA ILE A 76 2.70 8.74 1.30
C ILE A 76 3.44 10.06 1.19
N SER A 77 3.22 10.95 2.14
CA SER A 77 3.89 12.27 2.17
C SER A 77 3.75 13.00 0.84
N GLY A 78 2.56 12.92 0.27
CA GLY A 78 2.27 13.61 -0.98
C GLY A 78 2.72 12.90 -2.23
N LYS A 79 3.44 11.81 -2.11
CA LYS A 79 3.88 11.05 -3.28
C LYS A 79 2.91 9.92 -3.56
N GLN A 80 2.57 9.76 -4.82
CA GLN A 80 1.61 8.74 -5.25
C GLN A 80 2.33 7.51 -5.75
N TYR A 81 1.76 6.35 -5.43
CA TYR A 81 2.25 5.05 -5.90
C TYR A 81 1.07 4.23 -6.38
N GLY A 82 1.33 3.33 -7.32
CA GLY A 82 0.33 2.32 -7.67
C GLY A 82 0.60 1.06 -6.86
N ILE A 83 -0.43 0.27 -6.63
CA ILE A 83 -0.28 -1.01 -5.96
C ILE A 83 -0.15 -2.10 -7.01
N ALA A 84 1.04 -2.68 -7.12
CA ALA A 84 1.28 -3.74 -8.08
C ALA A 84 0.85 -5.09 -7.54
N GLN A 85 0.90 -5.26 -6.22
CA GLN A 85 0.66 -6.57 -5.63
C GLN A 85 0.30 -6.42 -4.17
N THR A 86 -0.61 -7.27 -3.69
CA THR A 86 -0.93 -7.32 -2.26
C THR A 86 -0.71 -8.74 -1.78
N GLN A 87 -0.36 -8.88 -0.51
CA GLN A 87 -0.13 -10.19 0.08
C GLN A 87 -0.56 -10.16 1.54
N ILE A 88 -1.38 -11.11 1.93
CA ILE A 88 -1.83 -11.22 3.33
C ILE A 88 -0.79 -12.01 4.10
N ILE A 89 -0.37 -11.47 5.23
CA ILE A 89 0.63 -12.10 6.11
C ILE A 89 -0.07 -12.50 7.39
N LYS A 90 -0.09 -13.79 7.67
CA LYS A 90 -0.89 -14.30 8.78
C LYS A 90 -0.07 -14.77 9.99
N ASP A 91 1.25 -14.81 9.86
CA ASP A 91 2.09 -15.26 10.99
C ASP A 91 2.61 -14.08 11.80
N THR A 92 1.89 -12.98 11.78
CA THR A 92 2.24 -11.79 12.54
C THR A 92 1.07 -11.39 13.42
N LEU A 93 1.35 -10.55 14.42
CA LEU A 93 0.33 -9.99 15.29
C LEU A 93 0.53 -8.48 15.33
N PRO A 94 -0.41 -7.72 14.79
CA PRO A 94 -1.61 -8.16 14.08
C PRO A 94 -1.26 -8.79 12.74
N GLU A 95 -2.22 -9.47 12.14
CA GLU A 95 -2.04 -9.90 10.76
C GLU A 95 -1.86 -8.68 9.88
N CYS A 96 -1.16 -8.85 8.78
CA CYS A 96 -0.72 -7.71 7.97
C CYS A 96 -1.08 -7.89 6.51
N THR A 97 -1.00 -6.79 5.79
CA THR A 97 -1.06 -6.78 4.33
C THR A 97 0.21 -6.11 3.84
N ASP A 98 0.96 -6.81 3.00
CA ASP A 98 2.13 -6.23 2.34
C ASP A 98 1.70 -5.67 1.00
N LEU A 99 2.12 -4.43 0.74
CA LEU A 99 1.80 -3.75 -0.51
C LEU A 99 3.08 -3.50 -1.27
N THR A 100 3.15 -4.05 -2.48
CA THR A 100 4.27 -3.78 -3.39
C THR A 100 3.87 -2.57 -4.21
N LEU A 101 4.63 -1.50 -4.09
CA LEU A 101 4.32 -0.22 -4.69
C LEU A 101 5.18 0.03 -5.92
N GLU A 102 4.56 0.56 -6.94
CA GLU A 102 5.21 0.87 -8.20
C GLU A 102 4.95 2.31 -8.58
N GLN A 103 5.68 2.79 -9.56
CA GLN A 103 5.41 4.10 -10.11
C GLN A 103 4.03 4.05 -10.76
N PRO A 104 3.14 4.99 -10.46
CA PRO A 104 1.79 4.95 -11.02
C PRO A 104 1.81 5.30 -12.50
N GLU A 105 0.92 4.66 -13.26
CA GLU A 105 0.78 5.00 -14.67
C GLU A 105 0.06 6.31 -14.85
N LEU A 106 -0.76 6.67 -13.87
CA LEU A 106 -1.59 7.86 -13.94
C LEU A 106 -1.54 8.53 -12.58
N LEU A 107 -1.30 9.84 -12.58
CA LEU A 107 -1.32 10.59 -11.32
C LEU A 107 -2.73 11.07 -11.05
N LEU A 108 -3.16 10.87 -9.82
CA LEU A 108 -4.46 11.37 -9.38
C LEU A 108 -4.35 12.85 -9.07
N ASP A 109 -5.47 13.54 -9.22
CA ASP A 109 -5.53 14.96 -8.94
C ASP A 109 -5.76 15.14 -7.44
N PHE A 110 -4.80 15.72 -6.75
CA PHE A 110 -4.94 15.92 -5.32
C PHE A 110 -6.10 16.84 -4.97
N ASP A 111 -6.42 17.77 -5.84
CA ASP A 111 -7.57 18.62 -5.57
C ASP A 111 -8.83 17.78 -5.51
N ASP A 112 -8.97 16.82 -6.42
CA ASP A 112 -10.12 15.93 -6.36
C ASP A 112 -10.11 15.08 -5.10
N MET A 113 -8.95 14.63 -4.68
CA MET A 113 -8.86 13.80 -3.51
C MET A 113 -9.21 14.55 -2.24
N GLU A 114 -8.98 15.85 -2.22
CA GLU A 114 -9.26 16.62 -1.03
C GLU A 114 -10.66 17.14 -0.95
N VAL A 115 -11.37 17.14 -2.06
CA VAL A 115 -12.71 17.67 -2.05
C VAL A 115 -13.55 17.07 -0.94
N GLY A 116 -13.51 15.80 -0.80
CA GLY A 116 -14.33 15.18 0.22
C GLY A 116 -13.73 15.25 1.59
N GLY A 117 -12.45 15.44 1.69
CA GLY A 117 -11.80 15.30 2.97
C GLY A 117 -11.39 16.56 3.62
N GLY A 118 -11.31 17.59 2.85
CA GLY A 118 -10.80 18.80 3.42
C GLY A 118 -9.48 18.54 4.06
N GLY A 119 -8.88 17.44 3.79
CA GLY A 119 -7.69 17.11 4.49
C GLY A 119 -6.54 17.87 3.95
N ARG A 120 -5.88 18.51 4.82
CA ARG A 120 -4.73 19.11 4.42
C ARG A 120 -3.71 18.40 5.09
N PHE A 121 -2.72 17.97 4.46
CA PHE A 121 -1.71 17.14 5.07
C PHE A 121 -0.46 17.90 5.33
#